data_9e24a77540859621f687559e405ae16d
#
_entry.id   9e24a77540859621f687559e405ae16d
#
_cell.length_a   1.000
_cell.length_b   1.000
_cell.length_c   1.000
_cell.angle_alpha   90.00
_cell.angle_beta   90.00
_cell.angle_gamma   90.00
#
_symmetry.space_group_name_H-M   'P 1'
#
loop_
_entity.id
_entity.type
_entity.pdbx_description
1 polymer ?
#
loop_
_entity_poly.entity_id
_entity_poly.type
_entity_poly.pdbx_seq_one_letter_code
_entity_poly.pdbx_strand_id
1 'polypeptide(L)'
;MKKTILILACGMSFLTGFSQELPKWANKAKKAVFSVITYNKDNQILNTGNGFYIDEQGTAVSDYSLFKGADHAVIVTADGKELPVKYIMGANDIYDVVKFKTEFDKKAAVLQPALQAATPGETVYLLPYSTQKSANGQNGTIAKIDTIGNNSFYYTLNMQTTDKTVSCPIMNGNGEVLGLIQKNS
;
A
#
# COMPACT_ATOMS: atom_id res chain seq x y z
N MET A 1 56.99 -17.17 -36.59
CA MET A 1 56.17 -16.10 -35.97
C MET A 1 54.80 -16.72 -35.64
N LYS A 2 54.56 -17.07 -34.38
CA LYS A 2 53.27 -17.65 -33.89
C LYS A 2 52.37 -16.48 -33.43
N LYS A 3 51.21 -16.30 -34.09
CA LYS A 3 50.24 -15.32 -33.66
C LYS A 3 49.31 -15.93 -32.61
N THR A 4 49.42 -15.47 -31.37
CA THR A 4 48.54 -15.86 -30.28
C THR A 4 47.27 -14.99 -30.36
N ILE A 5 46.11 -15.62 -30.64
CA ILE A 5 44.82 -14.95 -30.62
C ILE A 5 44.28 -15.05 -29.19
N LEU A 6 44.20 -13.91 -28.51
CA LEU A 6 43.58 -13.75 -27.18
C LEU A 6 42.07 -13.57 -27.36
N ILE A 7 41.27 -14.61 -27.08
CA ILE A 7 39.81 -14.51 -27.07
C ILE A 7 39.41 -13.99 -25.72
N LEU A 8 38.98 -12.70 -25.70
CA LEU A 8 38.39 -12.06 -24.53
C LEU A 8 36.93 -12.50 -24.44
N ALA A 9 36.64 -13.50 -23.59
CA ALA A 9 35.27 -13.90 -23.28
C ALA A 9 34.61 -12.82 -22.37
N CYS A 10 33.86 -11.94 -23.00
CA CYS A 10 33.02 -10.96 -22.28
C CYS A 10 31.84 -11.72 -21.64
N GLY A 11 31.94 -12.03 -20.36
CA GLY A 11 30.87 -12.64 -19.58
C GLY A 11 29.70 -11.65 -19.45
N MET A 12 28.69 -11.79 -20.29
CA MET A 12 27.41 -11.11 -20.14
C MET A 12 26.68 -11.74 -18.95
N SER A 13 26.82 -11.14 -17.77
CA SER A 13 25.99 -11.45 -16.61
C SER A 13 24.57 -10.99 -16.93
N PHE A 14 23.71 -11.93 -17.37
CA PHE A 14 22.27 -11.70 -17.41
C PHE A 14 21.79 -11.55 -15.97
N LEU A 15 21.57 -10.29 -15.54
CA LEU A 15 20.74 -9.98 -14.40
C LEU A 15 19.31 -10.37 -14.78
N THR A 16 18.97 -11.63 -14.57
CA THR A 16 17.58 -12.07 -14.58
C THR A 16 16.91 -11.40 -13.41
N GLY A 17 16.25 -10.26 -13.66
CA GLY A 17 15.31 -9.70 -12.72
C GLY A 17 14.22 -10.73 -12.49
N PHE A 18 14.28 -11.44 -11.37
CA PHE A 18 13.19 -12.27 -10.89
C PHE A 18 12.00 -11.33 -10.61
N SER A 19 11.09 -11.21 -11.58
CA SER A 19 9.75 -10.73 -11.30
C SER A 19 9.13 -11.77 -10.38
N GLN A 20 9.18 -11.50 -9.07
CA GLN A 20 8.56 -12.40 -8.10
C GLN A 20 7.04 -12.33 -8.33
N GLU A 21 6.46 -13.47 -8.67
CA GLU A 21 5.02 -13.60 -8.87
C GLU A 21 4.30 -13.25 -7.56
N LEU A 22 3.33 -12.33 -7.67
CA LEU A 22 2.49 -12.00 -6.53
C LEU A 22 1.61 -13.21 -6.15
N PRO A 23 1.31 -13.40 -4.86
CA PRO A 23 0.42 -14.46 -4.41
C PRO A 23 -0.95 -14.41 -5.12
N LYS A 24 -1.60 -15.56 -5.25
CA LYS A 24 -2.92 -15.68 -5.93
C LYS A 24 -4.00 -14.75 -5.34
N TRP A 25 -3.94 -14.48 -4.04
CA TRP A 25 -4.86 -13.58 -3.36
C TRP A 25 -4.70 -12.10 -3.81
N ALA A 26 -3.54 -11.69 -4.34
CA ALA A 26 -3.25 -10.29 -4.70
C ALA A 26 -4.28 -9.71 -5.67
N ASN A 27 -4.75 -10.50 -6.66
CA ASN A 27 -5.78 -10.05 -7.61
C ASN A 27 -7.15 -9.80 -6.97
N LYS A 28 -7.46 -10.45 -5.85
CA LYS A 28 -8.66 -10.17 -5.06
C LYS A 28 -8.43 -8.95 -4.17
N ALA A 29 -7.30 -8.90 -3.46
CA ALA A 29 -6.93 -7.85 -2.53
C ALA A 29 -6.86 -6.47 -3.19
N LYS A 30 -6.32 -6.36 -4.41
CA LYS A 30 -6.24 -5.07 -5.13
C LYS A 30 -7.58 -4.38 -5.34
N LYS A 31 -8.70 -5.13 -5.37
CA LYS A 31 -10.04 -4.55 -5.52
C LYS A 31 -10.51 -3.81 -4.27
N ALA A 32 -9.88 -4.09 -3.14
CA ALA A 32 -10.15 -3.40 -1.88
C ALA A 32 -9.30 -2.13 -1.72
N VAL A 33 -8.23 -1.97 -2.50
CA VAL A 33 -7.32 -0.82 -2.44
C VAL A 33 -7.76 0.23 -3.46
N PHE A 34 -7.74 1.49 -3.05
CA PHE A 34 -8.13 2.64 -3.87
C PHE A 34 -7.15 3.80 -3.66
N SER A 35 -7.18 4.78 -4.58
CA SER A 35 -6.50 6.06 -4.38
C SER A 35 -7.35 6.99 -3.51
N VAL A 36 -6.73 7.69 -2.58
CA VAL A 36 -7.31 8.80 -1.82
C VAL A 36 -6.79 10.10 -2.41
N ILE A 37 -7.67 11.06 -2.69
CA ILE A 37 -7.33 12.40 -3.15
C ILE A 37 -8.04 13.39 -2.26
N THR A 38 -7.30 14.29 -1.63
CA THR A 38 -7.84 15.32 -0.75
C THR A 38 -7.68 16.70 -1.38
N TYR A 39 -8.61 17.60 -1.11
CA TYR A 39 -8.69 18.93 -1.71
C TYR A 39 -8.82 20.01 -0.64
N ASN A 40 -8.27 21.20 -0.96
CA ASN A 40 -8.53 22.41 -0.19
C ASN A 40 -9.85 23.07 -0.61
N LYS A 41 -10.21 24.20 0.01
CA LYS A 41 -11.43 24.98 -0.28
C LYS A 41 -11.48 25.54 -1.71
N ASP A 42 -10.32 25.68 -2.35
CA ASP A 42 -10.18 26.16 -3.73
C ASP A 42 -10.21 25.02 -4.75
N ASN A 43 -10.59 23.81 -4.36
CA ASN A 43 -10.56 22.57 -5.15
C ASN A 43 -9.18 22.21 -5.71
N GLN A 44 -8.12 22.64 -5.05
CA GLN A 44 -6.77 22.22 -5.39
C GLN A 44 -6.40 20.95 -4.62
N ILE A 45 -5.73 20.02 -5.29
CA ILE A 45 -5.25 18.78 -4.66
C ILE A 45 -4.24 19.14 -3.57
N LEU A 46 -4.49 18.68 -2.34
CA LEU A 46 -3.56 18.79 -1.22
C LEU A 46 -2.64 17.58 -1.12
N ASN A 47 -3.23 16.41 -1.06
CA ASN A 47 -2.49 15.16 -0.90
C ASN A 47 -3.12 14.05 -1.73
N THR A 48 -2.28 13.05 -2.05
CA THR A 48 -2.70 11.80 -2.67
C THR A 48 -2.02 10.63 -1.96
N GLY A 49 -2.73 9.51 -1.86
CA GLY A 49 -2.20 8.29 -1.27
C GLY A 49 -3.12 7.12 -1.54
N ASN A 50 -2.93 6.05 -0.79
CA ASN A 50 -3.78 4.87 -0.88
C ASN A 50 -4.72 4.80 0.32
N GLY A 51 -5.75 3.98 0.20
CA GLY A 51 -6.61 3.54 1.27
C GLY A 51 -7.19 2.18 0.92
N PHE A 52 -7.86 1.56 1.87
CA PHE A 52 -8.49 0.28 1.64
C PHE A 52 -9.75 0.11 2.48
N TYR A 53 -10.67 -0.71 1.96
CA TYR A 53 -11.90 -1.06 2.65
C TYR A 53 -11.67 -2.12 3.72
N ILE A 54 -12.30 -1.92 4.89
CA ILE A 54 -12.28 -2.84 6.03
C ILE A 54 -13.64 -3.50 6.29
N ASP A 55 -14.70 -3.00 5.65
CA ASP A 55 -16.01 -3.66 5.63
C ASP A 55 -16.70 -3.56 4.26
N GLU A 56 -17.70 -4.40 4.04
CA GLU A 56 -18.46 -4.46 2.79
C GLU A 56 -19.36 -3.24 2.56
N GLN A 57 -19.57 -2.42 3.58
CA GLN A 57 -20.44 -1.23 3.54
C GLN A 57 -19.68 0.05 3.16
N GLY A 58 -18.38 -0.03 2.83
CA GLY A 58 -17.57 1.10 2.40
C GLY A 58 -16.92 1.88 3.55
N THR A 59 -16.74 1.25 4.71
CA THR A 59 -15.85 1.78 5.75
C THR A 59 -14.40 1.50 5.35
N ALA A 60 -13.56 2.51 5.48
CA ALA A 60 -12.22 2.50 4.93
C ALA A 60 -11.19 3.10 5.90
N VAL A 61 -9.92 2.80 5.64
CA VAL A 61 -8.76 3.27 6.41
C VAL A 61 -7.71 3.84 5.47
N SER A 62 -7.00 4.89 5.94
CA SER A 62 -5.85 5.53 5.28
C SER A 62 -5.02 6.27 6.33
N ASP A 63 -3.94 6.96 5.91
CA ASP A 63 -3.19 7.85 6.79
C ASP A 63 -3.97 9.13 7.07
N TYR A 64 -3.98 9.54 8.34
CA TYR A 64 -4.64 10.78 8.76
C TYR A 64 -3.98 12.02 8.19
N SER A 65 -2.67 12.02 8.03
CA SER A 65 -1.89 13.13 7.44
C SER A 65 -2.38 13.53 6.06
N LEU A 66 -2.96 12.61 5.27
CA LEU A 66 -3.57 12.93 3.97
C LEU A 66 -4.77 13.86 4.10
N PHE A 67 -5.50 13.78 5.21
CA PHE A 67 -6.74 14.51 5.45
C PHE A 67 -6.53 15.82 6.23
N LYS A 68 -5.34 16.05 6.78
CA LYS A 68 -5.05 17.29 7.53
C LYS A 68 -5.17 18.52 6.62
N GLY A 69 -6.04 19.46 7.01
CA GLY A 69 -6.30 20.67 6.25
C GLY A 69 -7.16 20.50 5.01
N ALA A 70 -7.65 19.30 4.74
CA ALA A 70 -8.57 19.06 3.63
C ALA A 70 -9.97 19.60 3.93
N ASP A 71 -10.60 20.20 2.90
CA ASP A 71 -11.99 20.58 2.91
C ASP A 71 -12.87 19.37 2.56
N HIS A 72 -12.49 18.62 1.54
CA HIS A 72 -13.16 17.40 1.14
C HIS A 72 -12.17 16.38 0.55
N ALA A 73 -12.65 15.17 0.36
CA ALA A 73 -11.86 14.08 -0.21
C ALA A 73 -12.71 13.17 -1.10
N VAL A 74 -12.09 12.58 -2.10
CA VAL A 74 -12.64 11.52 -2.91
C VAL A 74 -11.72 10.30 -2.90
N ILE A 75 -12.28 9.15 -3.22
CA ILE A 75 -11.49 7.98 -3.52
C ILE A 75 -11.70 7.57 -4.98
N VAL A 76 -10.67 6.97 -5.58
CA VAL A 76 -10.77 6.38 -6.92
C VAL A 76 -10.55 4.87 -6.80
N THR A 77 -11.61 4.11 -7.07
CA THR A 77 -11.61 2.64 -6.93
C THR A 77 -10.81 1.95 -8.04
N ALA A 78 -10.49 0.67 -7.87
CA ALA A 78 -9.69 -0.10 -8.84
C ALA A 78 -10.34 -0.21 -10.24
N ASP A 79 -11.66 -0.01 -10.34
CA ASP A 79 -12.39 0.09 -11.61
C ASP A 79 -12.49 1.53 -12.16
N GLY A 80 -11.82 2.48 -11.51
CA GLY A 80 -11.72 3.88 -11.94
C GLY A 80 -12.91 4.74 -11.53
N LYS A 81 -13.84 4.24 -10.71
CA LYS A 81 -14.97 5.02 -10.22
C LYS A 81 -14.53 5.97 -9.12
N GLU A 82 -14.89 7.24 -9.24
CA GLU A 82 -14.69 8.24 -8.20
C GLU A 82 -15.88 8.25 -7.24
N LEU A 83 -15.61 8.21 -5.93
CA LEU A 83 -16.61 8.20 -4.87
C LEU A 83 -16.25 9.22 -3.79
N PRO A 84 -17.21 10.02 -3.29
CA PRO A 84 -16.93 10.97 -2.22
C PRO A 84 -16.70 10.26 -0.87
N VAL A 85 -15.82 10.85 -0.07
CA VAL A 85 -15.72 10.56 1.37
C VAL A 85 -16.89 11.28 2.05
N LYS A 86 -17.78 10.52 2.69
CA LYS A 86 -18.97 11.10 3.34
C LYS A 86 -18.67 11.79 4.65
N TYR A 87 -17.91 11.12 5.50
CA TYR A 87 -17.51 11.62 6.82
C TYR A 87 -16.37 10.82 7.42
N ILE A 88 -15.62 11.47 8.29
CA ILE A 88 -14.60 10.85 9.13
C ILE A 88 -15.28 10.21 10.34
N MET A 89 -15.01 8.93 10.57
CA MET A 89 -15.52 8.15 11.70
C MET A 89 -14.62 8.26 12.94
N GLY A 90 -13.33 8.45 12.73
CA GLY A 90 -12.32 8.61 13.76
C GLY A 90 -10.94 8.80 13.17
N ALA A 91 -10.07 9.46 13.91
CA ALA A 91 -8.69 9.68 13.52
C ALA A 91 -7.77 9.56 14.75
N ASN A 92 -6.55 9.10 14.50
CA ASN A 92 -5.49 9.03 15.50
C ASN A 92 -4.24 9.69 14.92
N ASP A 93 -3.85 10.83 15.49
CA ASP A 93 -2.70 11.62 15.04
C ASP A 93 -1.35 10.98 15.43
N ILE A 94 -1.33 10.22 16.52
CA ILE A 94 -0.10 9.58 17.01
C ILE A 94 0.31 8.43 16.10
N TYR A 95 -0.67 7.65 15.63
CA TYR A 95 -0.45 6.50 14.74
C TYR A 95 -0.68 6.83 13.27
N ASP A 96 -0.99 8.09 12.97
CA ASP A 96 -1.30 8.59 11.62
C ASP A 96 -2.35 7.73 10.89
N VAL A 97 -3.46 7.39 11.54
CA VAL A 97 -4.52 6.57 10.97
C VAL A 97 -5.85 7.29 11.01
N VAL A 98 -6.60 7.23 9.92
CA VAL A 98 -7.97 7.72 9.81
C VAL A 98 -8.90 6.61 9.34
N LYS A 99 -10.07 6.54 9.98
CA LYS A 99 -11.20 5.70 9.58
C LYS A 99 -12.31 6.58 9.06
N PHE A 100 -12.84 6.27 7.88
CA PHE A 100 -13.85 7.10 7.21
C PHE A 100 -14.86 6.28 6.45
N LYS A 101 -15.97 6.91 6.09
CA LYS A 101 -17.05 6.33 5.29
C LYS A 101 -17.03 6.90 3.89
N THR A 102 -17.11 6.02 2.89
CA THR A 102 -17.31 6.41 1.49
C THR A 102 -18.77 6.21 1.08
N GLU A 103 -19.19 6.84 0.00
CA GLU A 103 -20.42 6.47 -0.67
C GLU A 103 -20.17 5.17 -1.45
N PHE A 104 -20.97 4.15 -1.14
CA PHE A 104 -20.82 2.85 -1.78
C PHE A 104 -22.18 2.18 -1.91
N ASP A 105 -22.56 1.82 -3.13
CA ASP A 105 -23.86 1.25 -3.50
C ASP A 105 -23.84 -0.26 -3.72
N LYS A 106 -22.65 -0.88 -3.57
CA LYS A 106 -22.42 -2.34 -3.74
C LYS A 106 -21.57 -2.86 -2.58
N LYS A 107 -21.45 -4.19 -2.48
CA LYS A 107 -20.50 -4.79 -1.54
C LYS A 107 -19.05 -4.50 -1.95
N ALA A 108 -18.28 -3.87 -1.07
CA ALA A 108 -16.86 -3.65 -1.27
C ALA A 108 -16.07 -4.96 -1.13
N ALA A 109 -14.99 -5.10 -1.89
CA ALA A 109 -13.94 -6.04 -1.51
C ALA A 109 -13.24 -5.51 -0.27
N VAL A 110 -12.85 -6.39 0.66
CA VAL A 110 -12.32 -6.02 1.98
C VAL A 110 -10.96 -6.65 2.22
N LEU A 111 -10.10 -5.93 2.94
CA LEU A 111 -8.90 -6.49 3.57
C LEU A 111 -9.16 -6.70 5.05
N GLN A 112 -8.66 -7.82 5.58
CA GLN A 112 -8.76 -8.14 7.00
C GLN A 112 -7.45 -7.79 7.70
N PRO A 113 -7.48 -7.29 8.95
CA PRO A 113 -6.28 -7.09 9.74
C PRO A 113 -5.66 -8.44 10.11
N ALA A 114 -4.35 -8.51 10.14
CA ALA A 114 -3.63 -9.64 10.70
C ALA A 114 -3.88 -9.73 12.21
N LEU A 115 -4.13 -10.94 12.70
CA LEU A 115 -4.36 -11.19 14.14
C LEU A 115 -3.05 -11.28 14.93
N GLN A 116 -1.94 -11.46 14.25
CA GLN A 116 -0.60 -11.57 14.84
C GLN A 116 0.35 -10.56 14.21
N ALA A 117 1.26 -10.04 15.03
CA ALA A 117 2.35 -9.22 14.52
C ALA A 117 3.28 -10.05 13.63
N ALA A 118 3.85 -9.41 12.61
CA ALA A 118 4.86 -10.03 11.78
C ALA A 118 6.16 -10.26 12.56
N THR A 119 7.04 -11.09 12.02
CA THR A 119 8.36 -11.38 12.58
C THR A 119 9.47 -10.85 11.65
N PRO A 120 10.69 -10.52 12.19
CA PRO A 120 11.82 -10.16 11.35
C PRO A 120 12.12 -11.25 10.31
N GLY A 121 12.40 -10.85 9.07
CA GLY A 121 12.62 -11.75 7.93
C GLY A 121 11.33 -12.22 7.23
N GLU A 122 10.16 -12.00 7.80
CA GLU A 122 8.88 -12.35 7.16
C GLU A 122 8.69 -11.57 5.85
N THR A 123 8.22 -12.28 4.81
CA THR A 123 7.90 -11.66 3.52
C THR A 123 6.60 -10.88 3.61
N VAL A 124 6.63 -9.64 3.14
CA VAL A 124 5.47 -8.75 3.07
C VAL A 124 5.27 -8.24 1.65
N TYR A 125 4.04 -7.82 1.39
CA TYR A 125 3.58 -7.39 0.07
C TYR A 125 2.93 -6.01 0.16
N LEU A 126 3.22 -5.15 -0.83
CA LEU A 126 2.53 -3.89 -1.05
C LEU A 126 1.77 -3.97 -2.37
N LEU A 127 0.49 -3.60 -2.34
CA LEU A 127 -0.35 -3.50 -3.52
C LEU A 127 -0.88 -2.06 -3.63
N PRO A 128 -0.09 -1.12 -4.16
CA PRO A 128 -0.57 0.24 -4.37
C PRO A 128 -1.74 0.24 -5.36
N TYR A 129 -2.59 1.25 -5.23
CA TYR A 129 -3.69 1.47 -6.15
C TYR A 129 -3.25 1.41 -7.62
N SER A 130 -4.04 0.72 -8.42
CA SER A 130 -3.83 0.61 -9.86
C SER A 130 -5.14 0.24 -10.57
N THR A 131 -5.39 0.86 -11.72
CA THR A 131 -6.49 0.52 -12.63
C THR A 131 -6.14 -0.64 -13.57
N GLN A 132 -4.92 -1.16 -13.54
CA GLN A 132 -4.50 -2.28 -14.37
C GLN A 132 -5.30 -3.56 -14.05
N LYS A 133 -5.51 -4.42 -15.04
CA LYS A 133 -6.27 -5.68 -14.87
C LYS A 133 -5.62 -6.62 -13.85
N SER A 134 -4.30 -6.80 -13.91
CA SER A 134 -3.54 -7.58 -12.93
C SER A 134 -3.13 -6.73 -11.73
N ALA A 135 -2.92 -7.35 -10.59
CA ALA A 135 -2.31 -6.69 -9.46
C ALA A 135 -0.89 -6.23 -9.84
N ASN A 136 -0.59 -4.98 -9.53
CA ASN A 136 0.74 -4.42 -9.66
C ASN A 136 1.23 -4.17 -8.23
N GLY A 137 2.23 -4.93 -7.79
CA GLY A 137 2.71 -4.87 -6.42
C GLY A 137 4.18 -5.25 -6.35
N GLN A 138 4.71 -5.10 -5.16
CA GLN A 138 6.08 -5.47 -4.84
C GLN A 138 6.10 -6.24 -3.53
N ASN A 139 7.16 -6.99 -3.29
CA ASN A 139 7.41 -7.65 -2.03
C ASN A 139 8.78 -7.27 -1.47
N GLY A 140 8.93 -7.50 -0.19
CA GLY A 140 10.15 -7.33 0.57
C GLY A 140 10.07 -8.11 1.86
N THR A 141 10.88 -7.76 2.82
CA THR A 141 10.89 -8.42 4.13
C THR A 141 10.82 -7.41 5.25
N ILE A 142 10.33 -7.84 6.41
CA ILE A 142 10.47 -7.09 7.66
C ILE A 142 11.94 -7.10 8.06
N ALA A 143 12.60 -5.94 8.05
CA ALA A 143 13.99 -5.79 8.50
C ALA A 143 14.08 -5.66 10.01
N LYS A 144 13.16 -4.88 10.62
CA LYS A 144 13.16 -4.58 12.05
C LYS A 144 11.73 -4.35 12.54
N ILE A 145 11.50 -4.62 13.81
CA ILE A 145 10.26 -4.32 14.51
C ILE A 145 10.60 -3.50 15.75
N ASP A 146 10.03 -2.31 15.84
CA ASP A 146 10.07 -1.48 17.04
C ASP A 146 8.67 -1.45 17.68
N THR A 147 8.59 -1.62 18.99
CA THR A 147 7.33 -1.57 19.73
C THR A 147 7.10 -0.16 20.24
N ILE A 148 5.90 0.37 20.01
CA ILE A 148 5.47 1.66 20.52
C ILE A 148 4.29 1.44 21.48
N GLY A 149 4.52 1.74 22.77
CA GLY A 149 3.52 1.45 23.80
C GLY A 149 3.25 -0.05 23.94
N ASN A 150 2.04 -0.41 24.39
CA ASN A 150 1.77 -1.79 24.82
C ASN A 150 1.39 -2.76 23.69
N ASN A 151 0.97 -2.29 22.51
CA ASN A 151 0.48 -3.19 21.43
C ASN A 151 0.58 -2.59 20.02
N SER A 152 1.41 -1.58 19.82
CA SER A 152 1.62 -0.99 18.49
C SER A 152 3.03 -1.28 18.00
N PHE A 153 3.16 -1.60 16.71
CA PHE A 153 4.42 -1.99 16.11
C PHE A 153 4.76 -1.05 14.97
N TYR A 154 6.05 -0.71 14.87
CA TYR A 154 6.65 -0.08 13.70
C TYR A 154 7.48 -1.11 12.95
N TYR A 155 7.13 -1.35 11.69
CA TYR A 155 7.88 -2.25 10.82
C TYR A 155 8.83 -1.46 9.95
N THR A 156 10.13 -1.70 10.06
CA THR A 156 11.10 -1.26 9.06
C THR A 156 11.16 -2.32 7.96
N LEU A 157 10.93 -1.91 6.72
CA LEU A 157 10.89 -2.82 5.58
C LEU A 157 12.20 -2.79 4.80
N ASN A 158 12.65 -3.94 4.35
CA ASN A 158 13.73 -4.08 3.37
C ASN A 158 13.13 -4.08 1.96
N MET A 159 12.63 -2.91 1.53
CA MET A 159 12.10 -2.67 0.19
C MET A 159 12.04 -1.16 -0.08
N GLN A 160 12.00 -0.79 -1.35
CA GLN A 160 11.85 0.61 -1.72
C GLN A 160 10.39 1.04 -1.62
N THR A 161 10.17 2.19 -0.99
CA THR A 161 8.88 2.89 -0.96
C THR A 161 8.97 4.14 -1.83
N THR A 162 7.86 4.55 -2.42
CA THR A 162 7.73 5.74 -3.28
C THR A 162 6.47 6.49 -2.92
N ASP A 163 6.25 7.68 -3.48
CA ASP A 163 5.01 8.43 -3.29
C ASP A 163 3.76 7.61 -3.67
N LYS A 164 3.88 6.66 -4.59
CA LYS A 164 2.79 5.76 -4.97
C LYS A 164 2.43 4.74 -3.88
N THR A 165 3.32 4.50 -2.94
CA THR A 165 3.10 3.55 -1.83
C THR A 165 2.65 4.21 -0.53
N VAL A 166 2.53 5.53 -0.48
CA VAL A 166 2.00 6.26 0.71
C VAL A 166 0.61 5.72 1.06
N SER A 167 0.39 5.40 2.32
CA SER A 167 -0.82 4.77 2.86
C SER A 167 -1.18 3.41 2.24
N CYS A 168 -0.25 2.77 1.55
CA CYS A 168 -0.47 1.43 1.01
C CYS A 168 -0.51 0.41 2.16
N PRO A 169 -1.48 -0.54 2.16
CA PRO A 169 -1.48 -1.61 3.14
C PRO A 169 -0.25 -2.51 3.00
N ILE A 170 0.41 -2.79 4.12
CA ILE A 170 1.45 -3.81 4.25
C ILE A 170 0.74 -5.12 4.55
N MET A 171 0.88 -6.12 3.69
CA MET A 171 0.19 -7.40 3.82
C MET A 171 1.17 -8.55 4.05
N ASN A 172 0.77 -9.51 4.89
CA ASN A 172 1.50 -10.77 5.10
C ASN A 172 1.27 -11.77 3.93
N GLY A 173 1.86 -12.95 4.04
CA GLY A 173 1.73 -14.02 3.04
C GLY A 173 0.30 -14.53 2.83
N ASN A 174 -0.60 -14.30 3.78
CA ASN A 174 -2.03 -14.66 3.71
C ASN A 174 -2.90 -13.56 3.10
N GLY A 175 -2.35 -12.37 2.83
CA GLY A 175 -3.10 -11.20 2.36
C GLY A 175 -3.83 -10.44 3.48
N GLU A 176 -3.40 -10.59 4.73
CA GLU A 176 -3.90 -9.87 5.89
C GLU A 176 -3.05 -8.62 6.14
N VAL A 177 -3.68 -7.53 6.57
CA VAL A 177 -3.02 -6.23 6.77
C VAL A 177 -2.29 -6.18 8.10
N LEU A 178 -0.99 -5.92 8.04
CA LEU A 178 -0.11 -5.69 9.19
C LEU A 178 -0.04 -4.22 9.60
N GLY A 179 -0.22 -3.30 8.65
CA GLY A 179 -0.10 -1.86 8.85
C GLY A 179 -0.20 -1.08 7.55
N LEU A 180 0.18 0.20 7.61
CA LEU A 180 0.21 1.14 6.49
C LEU A 180 1.63 1.65 6.26
N ILE A 181 1.98 1.94 5.00
CA ILE A 181 3.21 2.67 4.66
C ILE A 181 3.00 4.14 5.01
N GLN A 182 3.72 4.62 6.00
CA GLN A 182 3.72 6.04 6.34
C GLN A 182 4.61 6.84 5.40
N LYS A 183 4.21 8.08 5.12
CA LYS A 183 5.05 9.02 4.40
C LYS A 183 6.27 9.34 5.26
N ASN A 184 7.48 9.08 4.73
CA ASN A 184 8.70 9.53 5.40
C ASN A 184 8.67 11.07 5.47
N SER A 185 8.69 11.58 6.70
CA SER A 185 8.79 13.01 7.00
C SER A 185 10.23 13.49 6.85
#